data_2bbc80e61fcf2f9c5136d5e3772a5538
#
_entry.id   2bbc80e61fcf2f9c5136d5e3772a5538
#
_cell.length_a   1.000
_cell.length_b   1.000
_cell.length_c   1.000
_cell.angle_alpha   90.00
_cell.angle_beta   90.00
_cell.angle_gamma   90.00
#
_symmetry.space_group_name_H-M   'P 1'
#
loop_
_entity.id
_entity.type
_entity.pdbx_description
1 polymer ?
#
loop_
_entity_poly.entity_id
_entity_poly.type
_entity_poly.pdbx_seq_one_letter_code
_entity_poly.pdbx_strand_id
1 'polypeptide(L)'
;ARGNYFNHAEVFSKDFEDEYLGDTVYHDGKNANGSFAQTLPLNVTYELIEQGREKYAIFCTACHGAAGDGNGVTKPYGVLAASYHDDRLRGEPDGYIYDVIMNGKGLMYPLNDRISPEEGWAIVLYVRALQLSQNANAEDLSAAQRKVLGL
;
A
#
# COMPACT_ATOMS: atom_id res chain seq x y z
N ALA A 1 -36.19 15.46 -8.72
CA ALA A 1 -35.37 16.10 -7.68
C ALA A 1 -34.26 15.13 -7.30
N ARG A 2 -33.04 15.35 -7.79
CA ARG A 2 -31.84 14.61 -7.34
C ARG A 2 -31.39 15.30 -6.07
N GLY A 3 -31.60 14.66 -4.92
CA GLY A 3 -31.10 15.13 -3.64
C GLY A 3 -29.57 15.17 -3.70
N ASN A 4 -28.98 16.27 -3.26
CA ASN A 4 -27.56 16.39 -3.00
C ASN A 4 -27.20 15.44 -1.84
N TYR A 5 -26.77 14.23 -2.16
CA TYR A 5 -26.38 13.23 -1.16
C TYR A 5 -25.02 13.50 -0.53
N PHE A 6 -24.29 14.51 -0.94
CA PHE A 6 -22.93 14.79 -0.45
C PHE A 6 -22.74 16.26 -0.17
N ASN A 7 -23.35 16.74 0.91
CA ASN A 7 -22.84 17.95 1.55
C ASN A 7 -21.83 17.51 2.62
N HIS A 8 -20.63 17.12 2.18
CA HIS A 8 -19.57 16.64 3.06
C HIS A 8 -19.02 17.72 4.01
N ALA A 9 -19.31 18.99 3.76
CA ALA A 9 -18.85 20.12 4.58
C ALA A 9 -19.37 20.10 6.03
N GLU A 10 -20.44 19.34 6.31
CA GLU A 10 -21.00 19.27 7.67
C GLU A 10 -20.51 18.02 8.46
N VAL A 11 -19.89 17.04 7.78
CA VAL A 11 -19.49 15.77 8.40
C VAL A 11 -18.02 15.76 8.79
N PHE A 12 -17.19 16.52 8.09
CA PHE A 12 -15.76 16.62 8.40
C PHE A 12 -15.45 18.00 8.95
N SER A 13 -14.71 18.05 10.06
CA SER A 13 -14.19 19.32 10.57
C SER A 13 -13.30 19.95 9.51
N LYS A 14 -13.26 21.28 9.47
CA LYS A 14 -12.38 22.03 8.56
C LYS A 14 -10.92 21.60 8.72
N ASP A 15 -10.54 21.21 9.93
CA ASP A 15 -9.20 20.70 10.27
C ASP A 15 -8.91 19.37 9.56
N PHE A 16 -9.91 18.51 9.38
CA PHE A 16 -9.75 17.25 8.63
C PHE A 16 -9.60 17.50 7.12
N GLU A 17 -10.38 18.43 6.55
CA GLU A 17 -10.25 18.79 5.14
C GLU A 17 -8.90 19.46 4.84
N ASP A 18 -8.43 20.37 5.71
CA ASP A 18 -7.14 21.04 5.54
C ASP A 18 -5.96 20.08 5.77
N GLU A 19 -6.09 19.08 6.65
CA GLU A 19 -5.03 18.12 6.96
C GLU A 19 -4.91 16.98 5.92
N TYR A 20 -6.03 16.49 5.38
CA TYR A 20 -6.04 15.30 4.53
C TYR A 20 -6.44 15.56 3.08
N LEU A 21 -7.39 16.45 2.81
CA LEU A 21 -7.86 16.71 1.43
C LEU A 21 -6.93 17.64 0.65
N GLY A 22 -6.12 18.45 1.35
CA GLY A 22 -5.10 19.30 0.75
C GLY A 22 -3.74 18.65 0.60
N ASP A 23 -3.54 17.45 1.16
CA ASP A 23 -2.25 16.77 1.14
C ASP A 23 -2.05 15.95 -0.14
N THR A 24 -1.21 16.45 -1.03
CA THR A 24 -0.83 15.76 -2.27
C THR A 24 -0.17 14.41 -2.01
N VAL A 25 0.56 14.27 -0.90
CA VAL A 25 1.18 12.99 -0.52
C VAL A 25 0.09 11.96 -0.24
N TYR A 26 -0.93 12.32 0.52
CA TYR A 26 -2.01 11.40 0.88
C TYR A 26 -2.82 10.92 -0.34
N HIS A 27 -3.14 11.83 -1.27
CA HIS A 27 -3.97 11.52 -2.43
C HIS A 27 -3.20 10.99 -3.63
N ASP A 28 -1.98 11.51 -3.87
CA ASP A 28 -1.23 11.25 -5.10
C ASP A 28 0.06 10.43 -4.86
N GLY A 29 0.46 10.23 -3.61
CA GLY A 29 1.73 9.61 -3.28
C GLY A 29 2.94 10.48 -3.61
N LYS A 30 2.75 11.77 -3.87
CA LYS A 30 3.78 12.70 -4.36
C LYS A 30 3.88 13.94 -3.49
N ASN A 31 5.11 14.39 -3.30
CA ASN A 31 5.41 15.68 -2.69
C ASN A 31 5.02 16.82 -3.64
N ALA A 32 4.91 18.05 -3.12
CA ALA A 32 4.57 19.24 -3.90
C ALA A 32 5.52 19.51 -5.09
N ASN A 33 6.76 19.00 -5.04
CA ASN A 33 7.72 19.10 -6.15
C ASN A 33 7.58 17.97 -7.20
N GLY A 34 6.58 17.10 -7.08
CA GLY A 34 6.32 15.98 -7.98
C GLY A 34 7.14 14.71 -7.72
N SER A 35 8.07 14.71 -6.75
CA SER A 35 8.79 13.50 -6.37
C SER A 35 7.89 12.56 -5.55
N PHE A 36 8.12 11.25 -5.63
CA PHE A 36 7.38 10.29 -4.79
C PHE A 36 7.72 10.45 -3.31
N ALA A 37 6.71 10.34 -2.46
CA ALA A 37 6.87 10.33 -1.02
C ALA A 37 7.71 9.12 -0.58
N GLN A 38 8.71 9.35 0.25
CA GLN A 38 9.62 8.29 0.70
C GLN A 38 8.95 7.33 1.68
N THR A 39 8.00 7.82 2.48
CA THR A 39 7.33 7.07 3.54
C THR A 39 5.83 7.31 3.50
N LEU A 40 5.07 6.41 4.15
CA LEU A 40 3.64 6.56 4.34
C LEU A 40 3.28 7.87 5.03
N PRO A 41 2.20 8.55 4.62
CA PRO A 41 1.67 9.74 5.31
C PRO A 41 0.74 9.41 6.49
N LEU A 42 0.62 8.13 6.87
CA LEU A 42 -0.28 7.65 7.92
C LEU A 42 0.48 7.10 9.13
N ASN A 43 -0.13 7.15 10.29
CA ASN A 43 0.38 6.46 11.47
C ASN A 43 0.25 4.94 11.29
N VAL A 44 1.36 4.22 11.48
CA VAL A 44 1.38 2.76 11.38
C VAL A 44 0.72 2.16 12.61
N THR A 45 -0.42 1.50 12.43
CA THR A 45 -1.13 0.76 13.47
C THR A 45 -1.33 -0.69 13.05
N TYR A 46 -1.66 -1.55 14.01
CA TYR A 46 -1.99 -2.94 13.71
C TYR A 46 -3.25 -3.03 12.82
N GLU A 47 -4.24 -2.21 13.09
CA GLU A 47 -5.48 -2.14 12.34
C GLU A 47 -5.24 -1.76 10.88
N LEU A 48 -4.33 -0.81 10.62
CA LEU A 48 -3.97 -0.41 9.27
C LEU A 48 -3.26 -1.55 8.50
N ILE A 49 -2.40 -2.31 9.17
CA ILE A 49 -1.75 -3.50 8.57
C ILE A 49 -2.79 -4.57 8.22
N GLU A 50 -3.73 -4.85 9.13
CA GLU A 50 -4.79 -5.83 8.89
C GLU A 50 -5.72 -5.39 7.75
N GLN A 51 -6.09 -4.12 7.67
CA GLN A 51 -6.83 -3.57 6.54
C GLN A 51 -6.06 -3.77 5.24
N GLY A 52 -4.76 -3.47 5.24
CA GLY A 52 -3.89 -3.71 4.09
C GLY A 52 -3.84 -5.18 3.67
N ARG A 53 -3.76 -6.09 4.64
CA ARG A 53 -3.78 -7.53 4.41
C ARG A 53 -5.09 -7.99 3.75
N GLU A 54 -6.23 -7.52 4.25
CA GLU A 54 -7.54 -7.85 3.70
C GLU A 54 -7.68 -7.33 2.26
N LYS A 55 -7.34 -6.07 2.00
CA LYS A 55 -7.42 -5.48 0.66
C LYS A 55 -6.44 -6.12 -0.31
N TYR A 56 -5.24 -6.45 0.14
CA TYR A 56 -4.26 -7.21 -0.63
C TYR A 56 -4.80 -8.59 -1.03
N ALA A 57 -5.42 -9.30 -0.11
CA ALA A 57 -6.01 -10.61 -0.38
C ALA A 57 -7.09 -10.55 -1.47
N ILE A 58 -7.88 -9.46 -1.49
CA ILE A 58 -8.96 -9.28 -2.47
C ILE A 58 -8.43 -8.87 -3.84
N PHE A 59 -7.53 -7.88 -3.91
CA PHE A 59 -7.18 -7.21 -5.16
C PHE A 59 -5.84 -7.63 -5.75
N CYS A 60 -4.90 -8.12 -4.95
CA CYS A 60 -3.50 -8.30 -5.35
C CYS A 60 -3.07 -9.76 -5.47
N THR A 61 -3.57 -10.64 -4.58
CA THR A 61 -3.11 -12.03 -4.45
C THR A 61 -3.24 -12.83 -5.74
N ALA A 62 -4.30 -12.59 -6.51
CA ALA A 62 -4.54 -13.34 -7.76
C ALA A 62 -3.37 -13.21 -8.76
N CYS A 63 -2.73 -12.05 -8.81
CA CYS A 63 -1.60 -11.79 -9.72
C CYS A 63 -0.26 -11.89 -8.99
N HIS A 64 -0.12 -11.28 -7.81
CA HIS A 64 1.14 -11.15 -7.11
C HIS A 64 1.47 -12.31 -6.16
N GLY A 65 0.53 -13.23 -5.92
CA GLY A 65 0.69 -14.32 -4.94
C GLY A 65 0.46 -13.85 -3.50
N ALA A 66 0.18 -14.78 -2.61
CA ALA A 66 -0.07 -14.48 -1.20
C ALA A 66 1.18 -13.94 -0.47
N ALA A 67 2.36 -14.36 -0.91
CA ALA A 67 3.64 -13.91 -0.39
C ALA A 67 4.22 -12.69 -1.14
N GLY A 68 3.57 -12.22 -2.20
CA GLY A 68 4.08 -11.11 -3.00
C GLY A 68 5.25 -11.45 -3.93
N ASP A 69 5.40 -12.73 -4.25
CA ASP A 69 6.51 -13.27 -5.04
C ASP A 69 6.24 -13.29 -6.57
N GLY A 70 5.10 -12.76 -7.01
CA GLY A 70 4.67 -12.76 -8.40
C GLY A 70 4.12 -14.11 -8.89
N ASN A 71 3.89 -15.07 -7.99
CA ASN A 71 3.38 -16.40 -8.33
C ASN A 71 1.88 -16.55 -8.07
N GLY A 72 1.09 -15.57 -8.50
CA GLY A 72 -0.36 -15.63 -8.42
C GLY A 72 -0.98 -16.67 -9.36
N VAL A 73 -2.26 -17.00 -9.10
CA VAL A 73 -3.02 -18.01 -9.88
C VAL A 73 -3.20 -17.63 -11.35
N THR A 74 -2.99 -16.37 -11.71
CA THR A 74 -3.08 -15.86 -13.08
C THR A 74 -1.79 -16.07 -13.90
N LYS A 75 -0.67 -16.42 -13.25
CA LYS A 75 0.63 -16.60 -13.91
C LYS A 75 0.63 -17.63 -15.04
N PRO A 76 0.01 -18.81 -14.90
CA PRO A 76 -0.06 -19.79 -15.98
C PRO A 76 -0.84 -19.30 -17.21
N TYR A 77 -1.62 -18.23 -17.05
CA TYR A 77 -2.41 -17.61 -18.13
C TYR A 77 -1.72 -16.39 -18.76
N GLY A 78 -0.42 -16.20 -18.48
CA GLY A 78 0.40 -15.16 -19.09
C GLY A 78 0.40 -13.80 -18.36
N VAL A 79 -0.22 -13.72 -17.19
CA VAL A 79 -0.15 -12.51 -16.36
C VAL A 79 1.10 -12.57 -15.48
N LEU A 80 2.14 -11.85 -15.90
CA LEU A 80 3.43 -11.82 -15.23
C LEU A 80 3.49 -10.61 -14.28
N ALA A 81 3.07 -10.80 -13.04
CA ALA A 81 3.20 -9.78 -12.00
C ALA A 81 4.63 -9.75 -11.43
N ALA A 82 5.09 -8.55 -11.09
CA ALA A 82 6.40 -8.39 -10.46
C ALA A 82 6.42 -9.00 -9.05
N SER A 83 7.58 -9.56 -8.67
CA SER A 83 7.86 -9.91 -7.28
C SER A 83 8.16 -8.64 -6.48
N TYR A 84 7.52 -8.46 -5.33
CA TYR A 84 7.85 -7.34 -4.43
C TYR A 84 9.21 -7.52 -3.75
N HIS A 85 9.80 -8.72 -3.82
CA HIS A 85 11.08 -9.05 -3.19
C HIS A 85 12.29 -8.70 -4.05
N ASP A 86 12.07 -8.27 -5.32
CA ASP A 86 13.14 -7.77 -6.18
C ASP A 86 13.77 -6.51 -5.56
N ASP A 87 15.09 -6.42 -5.58
CA ASP A 87 15.86 -5.29 -5.00
C ASP A 87 15.39 -3.94 -5.54
N ARG A 88 15.05 -3.90 -6.82
CA ARG A 88 14.49 -2.69 -7.43
C ARG A 88 13.21 -2.23 -6.74
N LEU A 89 12.23 -3.12 -6.54
CA LEU A 89 10.95 -2.76 -5.90
C LEU A 89 11.08 -2.52 -4.40
N ARG A 90 12.01 -3.19 -3.75
CA ARG A 90 12.34 -2.93 -2.34
C ARG A 90 12.93 -1.55 -2.13
N GLY A 91 13.68 -1.05 -3.12
CA GLY A 91 14.29 0.29 -3.11
C GLY A 91 13.36 1.43 -3.55
N GLU A 92 12.18 1.13 -4.09
CA GLU A 92 11.24 2.18 -4.51
C GLU A 92 10.61 2.88 -3.30
N PRO A 93 10.34 4.21 -3.38
CA PRO A 93 9.62 4.93 -2.33
C PRO A 93 8.18 4.43 -2.17
N ASP A 94 7.60 4.62 -0.98
CA ASP A 94 6.21 4.21 -0.69
C ASP A 94 5.22 4.87 -1.64
N GLY A 95 5.42 6.15 -1.94
CA GLY A 95 4.58 6.89 -2.87
C GLY A 95 4.58 6.34 -4.30
N TYR A 96 5.70 5.74 -4.75
CA TYR A 96 5.72 5.06 -6.04
C TYR A 96 4.85 3.80 -6.05
N ILE A 97 4.91 3.00 -4.99
CA ILE A 97 4.07 1.80 -4.86
C ILE A 97 2.60 2.21 -4.81
N TYR A 98 2.27 3.26 -4.05
CA TYR A 98 0.94 3.84 -3.98
C TYR A 98 0.44 4.32 -5.36
N ASP A 99 1.25 5.08 -6.09
CA ASP A 99 0.90 5.58 -7.44
C ASP A 99 0.61 4.42 -8.40
N VAL A 100 1.40 3.34 -8.36
CA VAL A 100 1.16 2.14 -9.17
C VAL A 100 -0.14 1.44 -8.79
N ILE A 101 -0.47 1.35 -7.51
CA ILE A 101 -1.73 0.76 -7.03
C ILE A 101 -2.92 1.60 -7.50
N MET A 102 -2.87 2.91 -7.30
CA MET A 102 -3.99 3.79 -7.58
C MET A 102 -4.18 4.05 -9.08
N ASN A 103 -3.10 4.26 -9.82
CA ASN A 103 -3.14 4.69 -11.22
C ASN A 103 -2.81 3.59 -12.24
N GLY A 104 -2.39 2.41 -11.74
CA GLY A 104 -1.98 1.31 -12.60
C GLY A 104 -0.60 1.52 -13.23
N LYS A 105 -0.06 0.45 -13.82
CA LYS A 105 1.19 0.50 -14.59
C LYS A 105 1.27 -0.66 -15.57
N GLY A 106 1.49 -0.35 -16.85
CA GLY A 106 1.56 -1.37 -17.89
C GLY A 106 0.26 -2.18 -17.99
N LEU A 107 0.31 -3.46 -17.67
CA LEU A 107 -0.87 -4.34 -17.66
C LEU A 107 -1.63 -4.33 -16.33
N MET A 108 -1.09 -3.70 -15.30
CA MET A 108 -1.78 -3.56 -14.02
C MET A 108 -2.82 -2.46 -14.10
N TYR A 109 -4.08 -2.81 -13.86
CA TYR A 109 -5.19 -1.87 -13.85
C TYR A 109 -5.16 -0.97 -12.61
N PRO A 110 -5.63 0.30 -12.73
CA PRO A 110 -5.78 1.19 -11.58
C PRO A 110 -6.86 0.69 -10.63
N LEU A 111 -6.71 1.01 -9.34
CA LEU A 111 -7.68 0.68 -8.29
C LEU A 111 -8.37 1.90 -7.68
N ASN A 112 -8.10 3.11 -8.17
CA ASN A 112 -8.63 4.37 -7.61
C ASN A 112 -10.16 4.50 -7.65
N ASP A 113 -10.84 3.68 -8.45
CA ASP A 113 -12.30 3.59 -8.52
C ASP A 113 -12.90 2.52 -7.56
N ARG A 114 -12.07 1.75 -6.86
CA ARG A 114 -12.44 0.58 -6.06
C ARG A 114 -12.01 0.63 -4.62
N ILE A 115 -10.96 1.40 -4.32
CA ILE A 115 -10.40 1.55 -2.99
C ILE A 115 -10.21 3.03 -2.66
N SER A 116 -10.31 3.37 -1.38
CA SER A 116 -9.99 4.72 -0.89
C SER A 116 -8.47 4.97 -0.84
N PRO A 117 -8.03 6.23 -0.74
CA PRO A 117 -6.63 6.55 -0.51
C PRO A 117 -6.05 5.85 0.73
N GLU A 118 -6.78 5.81 1.84
CA GLU A 118 -6.36 5.10 3.05
C GLU A 118 -6.13 3.61 2.81
N GLU A 119 -7.04 2.95 2.09
CA GLU A 119 -6.91 1.54 1.72
C GLU A 119 -5.72 1.30 0.79
N GLY A 120 -5.44 2.24 -0.13
CA GLY A 120 -4.24 2.21 -0.97
C GLY A 120 -2.96 2.24 -0.14
N TRP A 121 -2.87 3.15 0.84
CA TRP A 121 -1.74 3.23 1.75
C TRP A 121 -1.65 2.02 2.69
N ALA A 122 -2.78 1.49 3.14
CA ALA A 122 -2.80 0.25 3.92
C ALA A 122 -2.21 -0.94 3.13
N ILE A 123 -2.51 -1.04 1.83
CA ILE A 123 -1.90 -2.05 0.95
C ILE A 123 -0.38 -1.81 0.83
N VAL A 124 0.08 -0.57 0.66
CA VAL A 124 1.52 -0.25 0.64
C VAL A 124 2.20 -0.74 1.92
N LEU A 125 1.61 -0.44 3.07
CA LEU A 125 2.13 -0.89 4.38
C LEU A 125 2.22 -2.42 4.45
N TYR A 126 1.19 -3.13 3.99
CA TYR A 126 1.21 -4.59 3.96
C TYR A 126 2.27 -5.15 2.99
N VAL A 127 2.47 -4.54 1.82
CA VAL A 127 3.55 -4.89 0.90
C VAL A 127 4.91 -4.73 1.57
N ARG A 128 5.13 -3.65 2.35
CA ARG A 128 6.36 -3.47 3.14
C ARG A 128 6.54 -4.55 4.20
N ALA A 129 5.45 -4.94 4.87
CA ALA A 129 5.49 -6.05 5.82
C ALA A 129 5.86 -7.39 5.14
N LEU A 130 5.33 -7.67 3.94
CA LEU A 130 5.72 -8.84 3.14
C LEU A 130 7.21 -8.80 2.77
N GLN A 131 7.71 -7.65 2.30
CA GLN A 131 9.13 -7.47 1.98
C GLN A 131 10.01 -7.71 3.21
N LEU A 132 9.64 -7.14 4.36
CA LEU A 132 10.37 -7.33 5.61
C LEU A 132 10.37 -8.79 6.06
N SER A 133 9.22 -9.47 6.02
CA SER A 133 9.08 -10.85 6.46
C SER A 133 9.98 -11.85 5.74
N GLN A 134 10.37 -11.55 4.50
CA GLN A 134 11.18 -12.43 3.66
C GLN A 134 12.63 -11.96 3.47
N ASN A 135 12.96 -10.74 3.93
CA ASN A 135 14.28 -10.14 3.75
C ASN A 135 14.87 -9.58 5.05
N ALA A 136 14.25 -9.86 6.20
CA ALA A 136 14.79 -9.46 7.49
C ALA A 136 16.04 -10.27 7.84
N ASN A 137 17.08 -9.60 8.33
CA ASN A 137 18.23 -10.27 8.89
C ASN A 137 18.00 -10.55 10.38
N ALA A 138 18.53 -11.65 10.88
CA ALA A 138 18.46 -11.98 12.31
C ALA A 138 19.10 -10.88 13.18
N GLU A 139 20.06 -10.13 12.63
CA GLU A 139 20.74 -9.02 13.29
C GLU A 139 19.82 -7.81 13.53
N ASP A 140 18.79 -7.61 12.71
CA ASP A 140 17.82 -6.52 12.83
C ASP A 140 16.78 -6.81 13.94
N LEU A 141 16.76 -8.05 14.46
CA LEU A 141 15.83 -8.45 15.50
C LEU A 141 16.36 -8.07 16.90
N SER A 142 15.46 -7.57 17.73
CA SER A 142 15.78 -7.37 19.15
C SER A 142 16.13 -8.69 19.85
N ALA A 143 16.85 -8.62 20.95
CA ALA A 143 17.21 -9.79 21.76
C ALA A 143 15.96 -10.60 22.19
N ALA A 144 14.86 -9.91 22.50
CA ALA A 144 13.59 -10.57 22.86
C ALA A 144 13.00 -11.34 21.67
N GLN A 145 13.02 -10.76 20.47
CA GLN A 145 12.52 -11.40 19.25
C GLN A 145 13.38 -12.61 18.86
N ARG A 146 14.72 -12.49 18.91
CA ARG A 146 15.63 -13.63 18.66
C ARG A 146 15.35 -14.77 19.61
N LYS A 147 15.19 -14.49 20.91
CA LYS A 147 14.89 -15.52 21.92
C LYS A 147 13.58 -16.25 21.62
N VAL A 148 12.53 -15.55 21.19
CA VAL A 148 11.24 -16.16 20.80
C VAL A 148 11.40 -17.07 19.60
N LEU A 149 12.26 -16.68 18.63
CA LEU A 149 12.52 -17.43 17.40
C LEU A 149 13.58 -18.54 17.56
N GLY A 150 14.20 -18.65 18.72
CA GLY A 150 15.24 -19.64 18.97
C GLY A 150 16.58 -19.34 18.28
N LEU A 151 16.85 -18.05 18.00
CA LEU A 151 18.09 -17.55 17.37
C LEU A 151 19.07 -16.99 18.38
#